data_69350b272b61f3d7038d90f9cd4b4f0d
#
_entry.id   69350b272b61f3d7038d90f9cd4b4f0d
#
_cell.length_a   1.000
_cell.length_b   1.000
_cell.length_c   1.000
_cell.angle_alpha   90.00
_cell.angle_beta   90.00
_cell.angle_gamma   90.00
#
_symmetry.space_group_name_H-M   'P 1'
#
loop_
_entity.id
_entity.type
_entity.pdbx_description
1 polymer ?
#
loop_
_entity_poly.entity_id
_entity_poly.type
_entity_poly.pdbx_seq_one_letter_code
_entity_poly.pdbx_strand_id
1 'polypeptide(L)'
;SSDVCSSDLGNPDADLMFVGEAPGYYEDVQGEPFVGKAGQLLTKIIESIGMKRGDVYIANILKCRPPDNRNPNANEIVMCSPHLIRQIEIIRPKIICALGTFAAQRLLDTKEAIGKLRGRFFEYQSTKLLATYHPAYLLRNPDDKKKVWADIKKVRDFLKE
;
A
#
# COMPACT_ATOMS: atom_id res chain seq x y z
N SER A 1 5.87 19.83 3.17
CA SER A 1 4.75 19.68 4.08
C SER A 1 3.93 18.46 3.72
N SER A 2 3.59 17.67 4.71
CA SER A 2 2.77 16.48 4.50
C SER A 2 1.36 16.82 4.03
N ASP A 3 0.87 18.00 4.34
CA ASP A 3 -0.48 18.42 3.95
C ASP A 3 -0.64 18.60 2.46
N VAL A 4 0.45 18.87 1.76
CA VAL A 4 0.41 19.13 0.33
C VAL A 4 1.09 18.03 -0.47
N CYS A 5 1.52 16.99 0.20
CA CYS A 5 2.12 15.85 -0.49
C CYS A 5 0.99 15.00 -1.07
N SER A 6 0.72 15.18 -2.34
CA SER A 6 -0.42 14.56 -3.01
C SER A 6 -0.02 13.34 -3.82
N SER A 7 0.84 12.50 -3.26
CA SER A 7 1.24 11.27 -3.93
C SER A 7 0.18 10.17 -3.85
N ASP A 8 -0.86 10.37 -3.05
CA ASP A 8 -2.00 9.43 -2.98
C ASP A 8 -2.93 9.71 -4.15
N LEU A 9 -3.38 8.65 -4.80
CA LEU A 9 -4.19 8.83 -6.00
C LEU A 9 -5.10 7.63 -6.20
N GLY A 10 -6.27 7.87 -6.80
CA GLY A 10 -7.15 6.80 -7.20
C GLY A 10 -8.62 7.15 -7.09
N ASN A 11 -9.44 6.14 -7.16
CA ASN A 11 -10.89 6.27 -7.09
C ASN A 11 -11.35 6.51 -5.65
N PRO A 12 -12.02 7.64 -5.36
CA PRO A 12 -12.49 7.91 -4.00
C PRO A 12 -13.58 6.94 -3.52
N ASP A 13 -14.15 6.14 -4.41
CA ASP A 13 -15.12 5.11 -4.07
C ASP A 13 -14.55 3.70 -4.25
N ALA A 14 -13.23 3.55 -4.18
CA ALA A 14 -12.59 2.28 -4.42
C ALA A 14 -12.93 1.23 -3.36
N ASP A 15 -13.14 0.00 -3.82
CA ASP A 15 -13.32 -1.14 -2.91
C ASP A 15 -11.99 -1.70 -2.43
N LEU A 16 -10.90 -1.41 -3.13
CA LEU A 16 -9.56 -1.88 -2.80
C LEU A 16 -8.63 -0.69 -2.62
N MET A 17 -7.97 -0.63 -1.47
CA MET A 17 -6.97 0.39 -1.17
C MET A 17 -5.63 -0.28 -0.93
N PHE A 18 -4.61 0.15 -1.68
CA PHE A 18 -3.23 -0.26 -1.42
C PHE A 18 -2.57 0.77 -0.51
N VAL A 19 -1.82 0.30 0.46
CA VAL A 19 -1.10 1.18 1.39
C VAL A 19 0.36 0.79 1.43
N GLY A 20 1.22 1.73 1.09
CA GLY A 20 2.67 1.56 1.15
C GLY A 20 3.29 2.43 2.22
N GLU A 21 4.64 2.51 2.22
CA GLU A 21 5.39 3.24 3.24
C GLU A 21 5.38 4.74 2.96
N ALA A 22 6.08 5.16 1.93
CA ALA A 22 6.26 6.56 1.56
C ALA A 22 6.55 6.63 0.06
N PRO A 23 6.27 7.77 -0.58
CA PRO A 23 6.60 7.92 -2.00
C PRO A 23 8.11 7.89 -2.21
N GLY A 24 8.54 7.30 -3.33
CA GLY A 24 9.92 7.35 -3.77
C GLY A 24 10.22 8.69 -4.45
N TYR A 25 11.42 8.81 -4.99
CA TYR A 25 11.83 10.08 -5.61
C TYR A 25 10.88 10.52 -6.74
N TYR A 26 10.60 9.61 -7.68
CA TYR A 26 9.76 9.96 -8.84
C TYR A 26 8.33 10.25 -8.45
N GLU A 27 7.80 9.52 -7.48
CA GLU A 27 6.45 9.76 -6.98
C GLU A 27 6.35 11.13 -6.31
N ASP A 28 7.38 11.52 -5.54
CA ASP A 28 7.39 12.80 -4.84
C ASP A 28 7.46 13.97 -5.84
N VAL A 29 8.26 13.82 -6.90
CA VAL A 29 8.41 14.86 -7.93
C VAL A 29 7.13 15.00 -8.76
N GLN A 30 6.49 13.88 -9.13
CA GLN A 30 5.31 13.90 -9.99
C GLN A 30 4.00 14.05 -9.22
N GLY A 31 4.03 13.89 -7.91
CA GLY A 31 2.82 13.96 -7.10
C GLY A 31 1.89 12.78 -7.26
N GLU A 32 2.35 11.68 -7.85
CA GLU A 32 1.57 10.48 -8.06
C GLU A 32 2.23 9.29 -7.35
N PRO A 33 1.44 8.34 -6.80
CA PRO A 33 2.00 7.16 -6.15
C PRO A 33 2.47 6.14 -7.19
N PHE A 34 3.60 5.51 -6.88
CA PHE A 34 4.08 4.33 -7.61
C PHE A 34 4.20 4.56 -9.13
N VAL A 35 5.00 5.56 -9.55
CA VAL A 35 5.22 5.81 -10.99
C VAL A 35 6.52 5.20 -11.52
N GLY A 36 7.45 4.78 -10.66
CA GLY A 36 8.70 4.13 -11.09
C GLY A 36 8.50 2.66 -11.45
N LYS A 37 9.60 1.90 -11.50
CA LYS A 37 9.56 0.47 -11.84
C LYS A 37 8.68 -0.33 -10.89
N ALA A 38 8.77 -0.03 -9.59
CA ALA A 38 7.91 -0.68 -8.60
C ALA A 38 6.45 -0.36 -8.86
N GLY A 39 6.15 0.87 -9.26
CA GLY A 39 4.79 1.28 -9.60
C GLY A 39 4.27 0.60 -10.85
N GLN A 40 5.12 0.40 -11.84
CA GLN A 40 4.73 -0.34 -13.04
C GLN A 40 4.41 -1.80 -12.70
N LEU A 41 5.18 -2.39 -11.79
CA LEU A 41 4.90 -3.74 -11.34
C LEU A 41 3.60 -3.81 -10.56
N LEU A 42 3.32 -2.82 -9.71
CA LEU A 42 2.05 -2.75 -9.00
C LEU A 42 0.88 -2.67 -9.99
N THR A 43 1.03 -1.90 -11.06
CA THR A 43 0.01 -1.82 -12.10
C THR A 43 -0.27 -3.21 -12.69
N LYS A 44 0.77 -3.99 -12.97
CA LYS A 44 0.61 -5.36 -13.46
C LYS A 44 -0.10 -6.25 -12.45
N ILE A 45 0.21 -6.09 -11.17
CA ILE A 45 -0.46 -6.83 -10.11
C ILE A 45 -1.95 -6.51 -10.09
N ILE A 46 -2.29 -5.23 -10.17
CA ILE A 46 -3.69 -4.77 -10.21
C ILE A 46 -4.39 -5.35 -11.44
N GLU A 47 -3.75 -5.29 -12.59
CA GLU A 47 -4.34 -5.80 -13.83
C GLU A 47 -4.54 -7.32 -13.81
N SER A 48 -3.71 -8.03 -13.04
CA SER A 48 -3.81 -9.49 -12.94
C SER A 48 -5.12 -9.95 -12.31
N ILE A 49 -5.80 -9.09 -11.58
CA ILE A 49 -7.10 -9.39 -10.98
C ILE A 49 -8.25 -8.69 -11.70
N GLY A 50 -8.00 -8.21 -12.92
CA GLY A 50 -9.03 -7.61 -13.75
C GLY A 50 -9.38 -6.17 -13.42
N MET A 51 -8.53 -5.48 -12.69
CA MET A 51 -8.74 -4.09 -12.30
C MET A 51 -7.72 -3.17 -12.97
N LYS A 52 -7.99 -1.87 -12.96
CA LYS A 52 -7.08 -0.85 -13.46
C LYS A 52 -6.68 0.06 -12.29
N ARG A 53 -5.58 0.81 -12.45
CA ARG A 53 -5.16 1.75 -11.40
C ARG A 53 -6.26 2.74 -11.04
N GLY A 54 -7.09 3.14 -11.98
CA GLY A 54 -8.22 4.04 -11.72
C GLY A 54 -9.36 3.42 -10.94
N ASP A 55 -9.36 2.10 -10.77
CA ASP A 55 -10.40 1.39 -10.01
C ASP A 55 -10.05 1.26 -8.53
N VAL A 56 -8.79 1.50 -8.17
CA VAL A 56 -8.30 1.32 -6.81
C VAL A 56 -7.79 2.65 -6.25
N TYR A 57 -7.56 2.69 -4.94
CA TYR A 57 -6.93 3.84 -4.31
C TYR A 57 -5.56 3.41 -3.80
N ILE A 58 -4.54 4.24 -4.01
CA ILE A 58 -3.18 3.96 -3.59
C ILE A 58 -2.75 5.07 -2.65
N ALA A 59 -2.38 4.69 -1.43
CA ALA A 59 -1.98 5.63 -0.39
C ALA A 59 -0.65 5.18 0.23
N ASN A 60 0.00 6.10 0.90
CA ASN A 60 1.19 5.82 1.70
C ASN A 60 0.95 6.24 3.14
N ILE A 61 1.56 5.52 4.08
CA ILE A 61 1.49 5.89 5.49
C ILE A 61 2.12 7.26 5.69
N LEU A 62 3.29 7.48 5.08
CA LEU A 62 3.92 8.79 5.02
C LEU A 62 3.53 9.46 3.70
N LYS A 63 3.12 10.72 3.77
CA LYS A 63 2.63 11.43 2.59
C LYS A 63 3.75 12.05 1.76
N CYS A 64 4.92 12.24 2.34
CA CYS A 64 6.08 12.80 1.67
C CYS A 64 7.29 11.90 1.87
N ARG A 65 8.18 11.89 0.88
CA ARG A 65 9.41 11.11 0.92
C ARG A 65 10.34 11.62 2.02
N PRO A 66 10.79 10.76 2.96
CA PRO A 66 11.80 11.18 3.93
C PRO A 66 13.12 11.53 3.22
N PRO A 67 13.92 12.46 3.78
CA PRO A 67 15.23 12.78 3.20
C PRO A 67 16.08 11.51 3.02
N ASP A 68 16.77 11.42 1.88
CA ASP A 68 17.68 10.31 1.54
C ASP A 68 17.02 8.94 1.55
N ASN A 69 15.69 8.87 1.37
CA ASN A 69 14.95 7.62 1.38
C ASN A 69 15.16 6.79 2.65
N ARG A 70 15.51 7.44 3.75
CA ARG A 70 15.69 6.74 5.02
C ARG A 70 14.37 6.22 5.57
N ASN A 71 14.46 5.31 6.51
CA ASN A 71 13.27 4.86 7.22
C ASN A 71 12.65 6.03 7.99
N PRO A 72 11.30 6.12 8.01
CA PRO A 72 10.63 7.20 8.72
C PRO A 72 10.90 7.11 10.23
N ASN A 73 11.04 8.26 10.85
CA ASN A 73 11.15 8.30 12.31
C ASN A 73 9.74 8.36 12.94
N ALA A 74 9.70 8.24 14.27
CA ALA A 74 8.43 8.18 15.00
C ALA A 74 7.57 9.43 14.79
N ASN A 75 8.18 10.62 14.69
CA ASN A 75 7.42 11.86 14.49
C ASN A 75 6.75 11.89 13.13
N GLU A 76 7.43 11.42 12.09
CA GLU A 76 6.87 11.35 10.74
C GLU A 76 5.67 10.42 10.69
N ILE A 77 5.75 9.27 11.38
CA ILE A 77 4.65 8.32 11.45
C ILE A 77 3.45 8.95 12.14
N VAL A 78 3.67 9.59 13.30
CA VAL A 78 2.59 10.20 14.06
C VAL A 78 1.90 11.30 13.26
N MET A 79 2.66 12.10 12.51
CA MET A 79 2.09 13.19 11.71
C MET A 79 1.25 12.72 10.55
N CYS A 80 1.56 11.57 9.97
CA CYS A 80 0.90 11.11 8.74
C CYS A 80 -0.23 10.11 8.98
N SER A 81 -0.22 9.38 10.10
CA SER A 81 -1.26 8.39 10.40
C SER A 81 -2.68 8.95 10.43
N PRO A 82 -2.94 10.15 10.98
CA PRO A 82 -4.30 10.71 10.95
C PRO A 82 -4.83 10.91 9.54
N HIS A 83 -3.97 11.23 8.58
CA HIS A 83 -4.39 11.39 7.18
C HIS A 83 -4.86 10.07 6.60
N LEU A 84 -4.12 9.01 6.86
CA LEU A 84 -4.48 7.68 6.37
C LEU A 84 -5.81 7.22 6.96
N ILE A 85 -6.00 7.39 8.28
CA ILE A 85 -7.25 7.02 8.94
C ILE A 85 -8.41 7.76 8.31
N ARG A 86 -8.25 9.08 8.07
CA ARG A 86 -9.29 9.89 7.44
C ARG A 86 -9.60 9.41 6.03
N GLN A 87 -8.58 9.05 5.25
CA GLN A 87 -8.79 8.52 3.91
C GLN A 87 -9.60 7.23 3.95
N ILE A 88 -9.29 6.34 4.88
CA ILE A 88 -10.04 5.09 5.04
C ILE A 88 -11.50 5.39 5.41
N GLU A 89 -11.74 6.34 6.31
CA GLU A 89 -13.08 6.72 6.70
C GLU A 89 -13.91 7.30 5.54
N ILE A 90 -13.27 8.07 4.67
CA ILE A 90 -13.93 8.69 3.52
C ILE A 90 -14.16 7.69 2.40
N ILE A 91 -13.14 6.91 2.06
CA ILE A 91 -13.19 5.98 0.91
C ILE A 91 -13.96 4.72 1.26
N ARG A 92 -13.84 4.24 2.49
CA ARG A 92 -14.50 3.01 2.99
C ARG A 92 -14.25 1.82 2.08
N PRO A 93 -12.99 1.46 1.85
CA PRO A 93 -12.70 0.31 1.01
C PRO A 93 -13.20 -0.97 1.68
N LYS A 94 -13.48 -1.98 0.88
CA LYS A 94 -13.85 -3.29 1.42
C LYS A 94 -12.65 -4.00 1.98
N ILE A 95 -11.47 -3.75 1.39
CA ILE A 95 -10.22 -4.37 1.84
C ILE A 95 -9.05 -3.42 1.60
N ILE A 96 -8.09 -3.47 2.54
CA ILE A 96 -6.82 -2.78 2.43
C ILE A 96 -5.75 -3.82 2.14
N CYS A 97 -4.89 -3.55 1.16
CA CYS A 97 -3.73 -4.38 0.88
C CYS A 97 -2.47 -3.62 1.31
N ALA A 98 -1.85 -4.06 2.39
CA ALA A 98 -0.63 -3.44 2.90
C ALA A 98 0.58 -3.98 2.14
N LEU A 99 1.38 -3.09 1.58
CA LEU A 99 2.53 -3.44 0.75
C LEU A 99 3.83 -3.27 1.52
N GLY A 100 4.44 -4.39 1.88
CA GLY A 100 5.76 -4.42 2.48
C GLY A 100 5.76 -4.40 3.99
N THR A 101 6.96 -4.60 4.54
CA THR A 101 7.18 -4.76 5.97
C THR A 101 6.71 -3.55 6.76
N PHE A 102 7.13 -2.36 6.35
CA PHE A 102 6.84 -1.15 7.12
C PHE A 102 5.33 -0.92 7.23
N ALA A 103 4.63 -0.95 6.10
CA ALA A 103 3.18 -0.71 6.10
C ALA A 103 2.45 -1.77 6.92
N ALA A 104 2.80 -3.04 6.73
CA ALA A 104 2.15 -4.12 7.46
C ALA A 104 2.38 -4.01 8.97
N GLN A 105 3.62 -3.77 9.38
CA GLN A 105 3.93 -3.68 10.80
C GLN A 105 3.27 -2.48 11.47
N ARG A 106 3.19 -1.35 10.79
CA ARG A 106 2.57 -0.15 11.35
C ARG A 106 1.06 -0.29 11.47
N LEU A 107 0.42 -0.78 10.41
CA LEU A 107 -1.04 -0.94 10.43
C LEU A 107 -1.48 -2.04 11.40
N LEU A 108 -0.70 -3.09 11.54
CA LEU A 108 -1.04 -4.21 12.42
C LEU A 108 -0.45 -4.09 13.82
N ASP A 109 0.36 -3.05 14.06
CA ASP A 109 1.02 -2.83 15.35
C ASP A 109 1.77 -4.08 15.82
N THR A 110 2.64 -4.59 14.95
CA THR A 110 3.40 -5.80 15.20
C THR A 110 4.84 -5.64 14.72
N LYS A 111 5.73 -6.48 15.24
CA LYS A 111 7.12 -6.56 14.78
C LYS A 111 7.37 -7.82 13.97
N GLU A 112 6.34 -8.61 13.67
CA GLU A 112 6.50 -9.83 12.89
C GLU A 112 6.97 -9.52 11.47
N ALA A 113 7.78 -10.44 10.92
CA ALA A 113 8.30 -10.30 9.56
C ALA A 113 7.18 -10.42 8.53
N ILE A 114 7.34 -9.70 7.42
CA ILE A 114 6.35 -9.74 6.34
C ILE A 114 6.14 -11.17 5.79
N GLY A 115 7.17 -11.99 5.81
CA GLY A 115 7.05 -13.39 5.39
C GLY A 115 6.06 -14.19 6.21
N LYS A 116 5.83 -13.80 7.47
CA LYS A 116 4.83 -14.44 8.33
C LYS A 116 3.47 -13.77 8.24
N LEU A 117 3.43 -12.49 7.92
CA LEU A 117 2.20 -11.73 7.86
C LEU A 117 1.48 -11.88 6.52
N ARG A 118 2.25 -12.06 5.43
CA ARG A 118 1.70 -12.05 4.08
C ARG A 118 0.64 -13.15 3.88
N GLY A 119 -0.36 -12.81 3.09
CA GLY A 119 -1.39 -13.77 2.69
C GLY A 119 -2.40 -14.11 3.76
N ARG A 120 -2.35 -13.46 4.91
CA ARG A 120 -3.29 -13.66 6.01
C ARG A 120 -4.24 -12.48 6.08
N PHE A 121 -5.48 -12.73 6.48
CA PHE A 121 -6.46 -11.65 6.67
C PHE A 121 -6.41 -11.14 8.10
N PHE A 122 -6.43 -9.83 8.22
CA PHE A 122 -6.48 -9.10 9.49
C PHE A 122 -7.56 -8.02 9.39
N GLU A 123 -7.69 -7.20 10.43
CA GLU A 123 -8.57 -6.04 10.41
C GLU A 123 -7.80 -4.79 10.86
N TYR A 124 -8.15 -3.67 10.25
CA TYR A 124 -7.64 -2.36 10.62
C TYR A 124 -8.79 -1.37 10.56
N GLN A 125 -9.12 -0.73 11.71
CA GLN A 125 -10.23 0.21 11.80
C GLN A 125 -11.53 -0.38 11.23
N SER A 126 -11.81 -1.63 11.58
CA SER A 126 -12.98 -2.41 11.14
C SER A 126 -12.99 -2.73 9.64
N THR A 127 -11.89 -2.52 8.96
CA THR A 127 -11.74 -2.85 7.54
C THR A 127 -10.84 -4.07 7.39
N LYS A 128 -11.19 -4.97 6.51
CA LYS A 128 -10.38 -6.17 6.24
C LYS A 128 -9.02 -5.73 5.67
N LEU A 129 -7.96 -6.41 6.09
CA LEU A 129 -6.60 -6.10 5.66
C LEU A 129 -5.86 -7.38 5.31
N LEU A 130 -5.11 -7.34 4.22
CA LEU A 130 -4.20 -8.41 3.83
C LEU A 130 -2.86 -7.80 3.49
N ALA A 131 -1.77 -8.39 3.98
CA ALA A 131 -0.42 -7.90 3.72
C ALA A 131 0.27 -8.77 2.68
N THR A 132 1.14 -8.16 1.88
CA THR A 132 1.98 -8.88 0.93
C THR A 132 3.29 -8.12 0.75
N TYR A 133 4.22 -8.67 -0.04
CA TYR A 133 5.49 -8.02 -0.29
C TYR A 133 5.31 -6.73 -1.07
N HIS A 134 6.20 -5.76 -0.83
CA HIS A 134 6.23 -4.53 -1.61
C HIS A 134 6.75 -4.82 -3.01
N PRO A 135 6.19 -4.18 -4.05
CA PRO A 135 6.69 -4.38 -5.41
C PRO A 135 8.17 -4.13 -5.59
N ALA A 136 8.75 -3.16 -4.87
CA ALA A 136 10.19 -2.89 -4.94
C ALA A 136 11.03 -4.09 -4.48
N TYR A 137 10.54 -4.84 -3.49
CA TYR A 137 11.20 -6.07 -3.05
C TYR A 137 11.25 -7.09 -4.18
N LEU A 138 10.18 -7.19 -4.96
CA LEU A 138 10.10 -8.14 -6.06
C LEU A 138 11.06 -7.83 -7.20
N LEU A 139 11.44 -6.57 -7.36
CA LEU A 139 12.44 -6.20 -8.36
C LEU A 139 13.80 -6.80 -8.04
N ARG A 140 14.09 -6.98 -6.76
CA ARG A 140 15.34 -7.60 -6.28
C ARG A 140 15.18 -9.10 -6.07
N ASN A 141 13.96 -9.59 -5.89
CA ASN A 141 13.66 -10.98 -5.57
C ASN A 141 12.51 -11.48 -6.44
N PRO A 142 12.76 -11.63 -7.76
CA PRO A 142 11.67 -11.97 -8.70
C PRO A 142 11.05 -13.34 -8.45
N ASP A 143 11.75 -14.24 -7.78
CA ASP A 143 11.20 -15.57 -7.48
C ASP A 143 10.00 -15.51 -6.52
N ASP A 144 9.86 -14.42 -5.77
CA ASP A 144 8.75 -14.24 -4.84
C ASP A 144 7.50 -13.62 -5.49
N LYS A 145 7.54 -13.33 -6.79
CA LYS A 145 6.37 -12.82 -7.50
C LYS A 145 5.16 -13.76 -7.38
N LYS A 146 5.39 -15.07 -7.46
CA LYS A 146 4.29 -16.04 -7.34
C LYS A 146 3.60 -15.97 -5.98
N LYS A 147 4.34 -15.62 -4.92
CA LYS A 147 3.74 -15.44 -3.59
C LYS A 147 2.81 -14.23 -3.57
N VAL A 148 3.23 -13.13 -4.20
CA VAL A 148 2.40 -11.94 -4.28
C VAL A 148 1.16 -12.19 -5.12
N TRP A 149 1.31 -12.90 -6.24
CA TRP A 149 0.14 -13.25 -7.07
C TRP A 149 -0.84 -14.13 -6.31
N ALA A 150 -0.35 -15.06 -5.48
CA ALA A 150 -1.21 -15.87 -4.62
C ALA A 150 -1.96 -15.01 -3.61
N ASP A 151 -1.27 -14.04 -3.01
CA ASP A 151 -1.88 -13.13 -2.04
C ASP A 151 -2.95 -12.25 -2.70
N ILE A 152 -2.65 -11.71 -3.88
CA ILE A 152 -3.56 -10.84 -4.62
C ILE A 152 -4.80 -11.61 -5.09
N LYS A 153 -4.67 -12.88 -5.42
CA LYS A 153 -5.84 -13.71 -5.75
C LYS A 153 -6.81 -13.80 -4.56
N LYS A 154 -6.28 -13.85 -3.34
CA LYS A 154 -7.13 -13.84 -2.14
C LYS A 154 -7.90 -12.52 -2.03
N VAL A 155 -7.27 -11.41 -2.35
CA VAL A 155 -7.93 -10.09 -2.38
C VAL A 155 -9.03 -10.11 -3.43
N ARG A 156 -8.73 -10.60 -4.64
CA ARG A 156 -9.70 -10.71 -5.72
C ARG A 156 -10.92 -11.53 -5.30
N ASP A 157 -10.68 -12.68 -4.69
CA ASP A 157 -11.77 -13.57 -4.29
C ASP A 157 -12.62 -12.94 -3.19
N PHE A 158 -11.98 -12.22 -2.27
CA PHE A 158 -12.70 -11.49 -1.23
C PHE A 158 -13.62 -10.43 -1.84
N LEU A 159 -13.15 -9.72 -2.85
CA LEU A 159 -13.93 -8.65 -3.49
C LEU A 159 -15.14 -9.18 -4.28
N LYS A 160 -15.13 -10.45 -4.63
CA LYS A 160 -16.25 -11.09 -5.34
C LYS A 160 -17.34 -11.63 -4.42
N GLU A 161 -17.09 -11.64 -3.11
CA GLU A 161 -18.06 -12.14 -2.14
C GLU A 161 -19.23 -11.19 -1.92
#